data_1eb7121ad0a187fa8d4ecf1d79245f8c
#
_entry.id   1eb7121ad0a187fa8d4ecf1d79245f8c
#
_cell.length_a   1.000
_cell.length_b   1.000
_cell.length_c   1.000
_cell.angle_alpha   90.00
_cell.angle_beta   90.00
_cell.angle_gamma   90.00
#
_symmetry.space_group_name_H-M   'P 1'
#
loop_
_entity.id
_entity.type
_entity.pdbx_description
1 polymer ?
#
loop_
_entity_poly.entity_id
_entity_poly.type
_entity_poly.pdbx_seq_one_letter_code
_entity_poly.pdbx_strand_id
1 'polypeptide(L)'
;MKTHVDVLIAGAGISGIAAAYYLQKDCPDRSFAILEARDTIGGTWSLFRYPGIRSDSDMYTFGYSFYPWQQPQAMAPGPAILEYLDGAVEEFGIADKIRFGTRVERMSFSTADSLWTVRTRDVATGRTHEYTCNFFWGCMGYYRYDAGYTPEFEGIERFEGPIVHPQLWDDDIDYADKRVIVIGSGATAVTLVPAMSDTAAHIIMLQRSPSYILSVPQDDPIDRVLKRLLGEKRSFPLIRRKHILFSTMLYQFAQRFPERAKRFYIGGVRKALGPGFDIEKHFRPSYAPWDQRLCMVPDGDLFEAIRLGKVSMVTDHIDSFTERGIALRSGEELE
;
A
#
# COMPACT_ATOMS: atom_id res chain seq x y z
N MET A 1 18.92 -30.41 -11.69
CA MET A 1 19.84 -29.66 -12.59
C MET A 1 20.05 -28.28 -11.99
N LYS A 2 21.29 -27.77 -12.00
CA LYS A 2 21.55 -26.38 -11.63
C LYS A 2 21.29 -25.49 -12.85
N THR A 3 20.45 -24.49 -12.70
CA THR A 3 20.19 -23.49 -13.76
C THR A 3 21.00 -22.25 -13.45
N HIS A 4 21.81 -21.78 -14.42
CA HIS A 4 22.59 -20.57 -14.28
C HIS A 4 21.99 -19.43 -15.11
N VAL A 5 21.96 -18.23 -14.53
CA VAL A 5 21.65 -16.96 -15.21
C VAL A 5 22.60 -15.88 -14.67
N ASP A 6 22.90 -14.85 -15.47
CA ASP A 6 23.74 -13.74 -14.99
C ASP A 6 23.08 -12.99 -13.83
N VAL A 7 21.77 -12.72 -13.95
CA VAL A 7 21.00 -12.00 -12.92
C VAL A 7 19.75 -12.78 -12.52
N LEU A 8 19.57 -12.99 -11.24
CA LEU A 8 18.36 -13.62 -10.69
C LEU A 8 17.58 -12.61 -9.85
N ILE A 9 16.36 -12.33 -10.28
CA ILE A 9 15.45 -11.39 -9.60
C ILE A 9 14.48 -12.21 -8.75
N ALA A 10 14.31 -11.84 -7.48
CA ALA A 10 13.32 -12.46 -6.60
C ALA A 10 12.13 -11.51 -6.37
N GLY A 11 10.96 -11.92 -6.86
CA GLY A 11 9.69 -11.18 -6.79
C GLY A 11 9.29 -10.51 -8.10
N ALA A 12 8.06 -10.75 -8.55
CA ALA A 12 7.43 -10.17 -9.74
C ALA A 12 6.44 -9.02 -9.39
N GLY A 13 6.75 -8.26 -8.34
CA GLY A 13 6.09 -7.00 -8.03
C GLY A 13 6.63 -5.84 -8.87
N ILE A 14 6.18 -4.62 -8.57
CA ILE A 14 6.58 -3.39 -9.28
C ILE A 14 8.10 -3.26 -9.43
N SER A 15 8.88 -3.61 -8.40
CA SER A 15 10.35 -3.51 -8.43
C SER A 15 10.99 -4.55 -9.34
N GLY A 16 10.51 -5.80 -9.33
CA GLY A 16 11.05 -6.87 -10.17
C GLY A 16 10.78 -6.66 -11.65
N ILE A 17 9.59 -6.17 -11.99
CA ILE A 17 9.23 -5.79 -13.37
C ILE A 17 10.12 -4.63 -13.86
N ALA A 18 10.34 -3.59 -13.02
CA ALA A 18 11.26 -2.51 -13.35
C ALA A 18 12.70 -3.01 -13.56
N ALA A 19 13.18 -3.89 -12.69
CA ALA A 19 14.52 -4.48 -12.81
C ALA A 19 14.68 -5.24 -14.14
N ALA A 20 13.67 -6.02 -14.52
CA ALA A 20 13.68 -6.74 -15.80
C ALA A 20 13.74 -5.79 -17.01
N TYR A 21 12.92 -4.72 -16.99
CA TYR A 21 12.95 -3.72 -18.05
C TYR A 21 14.35 -3.10 -18.21
N TYR A 22 14.96 -2.66 -17.12
CA TYR A 22 16.29 -2.06 -17.19
C TYR A 22 17.38 -3.04 -17.59
N LEU A 23 17.29 -4.31 -17.18
CA LEU A 23 18.22 -5.34 -17.64
C LEU A 23 18.11 -5.57 -19.15
N GLN A 24 16.89 -5.67 -19.69
CA GLN A 24 16.70 -5.81 -21.15
C GLN A 24 17.23 -4.60 -21.91
N LYS A 25 17.04 -3.40 -21.38
CA LYS A 25 17.42 -2.16 -22.03
C LYS A 25 18.91 -1.88 -21.96
N ASP A 26 19.49 -1.98 -20.74
CA ASP A 26 20.83 -1.46 -20.45
C ASP A 26 21.90 -2.58 -20.41
N CYS A 27 21.47 -3.85 -20.31
CA CYS A 27 22.32 -5.04 -20.26
C CYS A 27 21.78 -6.16 -21.16
N PRO A 28 21.55 -5.93 -22.47
CA PRO A 28 20.85 -6.88 -23.35
C PRO A 28 21.58 -8.23 -23.52
N ASP A 29 22.89 -8.26 -23.30
CA ASP A 29 23.71 -9.48 -23.41
C ASP A 29 23.68 -10.34 -22.12
N ARG A 30 22.98 -9.90 -21.07
CA ARG A 30 22.89 -10.63 -19.81
C ARG A 30 21.63 -11.47 -19.73
N SER A 31 21.82 -12.73 -19.40
CA SER A 31 20.71 -13.64 -19.10
C SER A 31 20.09 -13.33 -17.74
N PHE A 32 18.76 -13.35 -17.64
CA PHE A 32 18.11 -13.18 -16.35
C PHE A 32 16.81 -13.97 -16.24
N ALA A 33 16.37 -14.20 -15.00
CA ALA A 33 15.06 -14.75 -14.67
C ALA A 33 14.48 -14.05 -13.46
N ILE A 34 13.14 -13.97 -13.40
CA ILE A 34 12.38 -13.52 -12.23
C ILE A 34 11.76 -14.74 -11.57
N LEU A 35 11.98 -14.92 -10.27
CA LEU A 35 11.33 -15.95 -9.48
C LEU A 35 10.19 -15.34 -8.68
N GLU A 36 8.99 -15.86 -8.87
CA GLU A 36 7.80 -15.43 -8.14
C GLU A 36 7.18 -16.61 -7.40
N ALA A 37 6.95 -16.46 -6.09
CA ALA A 37 6.41 -17.54 -5.26
C ALA A 37 4.93 -17.81 -5.53
N ARG A 38 4.20 -16.82 -6.01
CA ARG A 38 2.77 -16.92 -6.32
C ARG A 38 2.57 -17.30 -7.80
N ASP A 39 1.33 -17.45 -8.18
CA ASP A 39 0.88 -17.74 -9.55
C ASP A 39 0.58 -16.48 -10.37
N THR A 40 0.78 -15.29 -9.78
CA THR A 40 0.47 -14.00 -10.37
C THR A 40 1.54 -12.96 -10.07
N ILE A 41 1.65 -11.96 -10.93
CA ILE A 41 2.46 -10.76 -10.69
C ILE A 41 1.78 -9.78 -9.72
N GLY A 42 2.40 -8.64 -9.49
CA GLY A 42 1.80 -7.49 -8.79
C GLY A 42 2.20 -7.35 -7.33
N GLY A 43 2.72 -8.40 -6.70
CA GLY A 43 3.23 -8.32 -5.32
C GLY A 43 2.16 -7.82 -4.34
N THR A 44 2.40 -6.68 -3.70
CA THR A 44 1.46 -6.03 -2.76
C THR A 44 0.07 -5.83 -3.36
N TRP A 45 -0.03 -5.44 -4.62
CA TRP A 45 -1.29 -5.08 -5.27
C TRP A 45 -2.14 -6.29 -5.62
N SER A 46 -1.57 -7.46 -5.78
CA SER A 46 -2.29 -8.73 -5.93
C SER A 46 -2.52 -9.45 -4.59
N LEU A 47 -1.77 -9.07 -3.52
CA LEU A 47 -1.94 -9.63 -2.19
C LEU A 47 -3.14 -9.05 -1.45
N PHE A 48 -3.24 -7.71 -1.42
CA PHE A 48 -4.31 -7.03 -0.71
C PHE A 48 -5.55 -6.88 -1.58
N ARG A 49 -6.70 -7.33 -1.06
CA ARG A 49 -8.01 -7.32 -1.74
C ARG A 49 -9.10 -6.62 -0.93
N TYR A 50 -8.77 -6.04 0.22
CA TYR A 50 -9.74 -5.39 1.06
C TYR A 50 -10.45 -4.22 0.34
N PRO A 51 -11.70 -3.90 0.70
CA PRO A 51 -12.47 -2.82 0.08
C PRO A 51 -11.71 -1.51 0.02
N GLY A 52 -11.73 -0.85 -1.13
CA GLY A 52 -11.10 0.43 -1.33
C GLY A 52 -9.58 0.41 -1.45
N ILE A 53 -8.92 -0.76 -1.51
CA ILE A 53 -7.46 -0.84 -1.71
C ILE A 53 -7.00 0.09 -2.82
N ARG A 54 -6.08 0.99 -2.50
CA ARG A 54 -5.55 2.01 -3.40
C ARG A 54 -4.15 2.44 -2.99
N SER A 55 -3.43 3.09 -3.90
CA SER A 55 -2.20 3.80 -3.56
C SER A 55 -2.54 5.07 -2.78
N ASP A 56 -1.77 5.37 -1.74
CA ASP A 56 -1.74 6.66 -1.05
C ASP A 56 -0.72 7.64 -1.66
N SER A 57 -0.10 7.24 -2.77
CA SER A 57 0.82 8.03 -3.58
C SER A 57 0.27 8.24 -4.98
N ASP A 58 0.60 9.36 -5.61
CA ASP A 58 0.20 9.61 -6.99
C ASP A 58 0.95 8.70 -7.96
N MET A 59 0.26 8.24 -9.00
CA MET A 59 0.80 7.33 -10.00
C MET A 59 1.84 7.97 -10.93
N TYR A 60 1.93 9.29 -10.98
CA TYR A 60 2.97 9.95 -11.77
C TYR A 60 4.35 9.79 -11.14
N THR A 61 4.41 9.70 -9.78
CA THR A 61 5.66 9.45 -9.05
C THR A 61 5.85 7.98 -8.71
N PHE A 62 4.78 7.26 -8.37
CA PHE A 62 4.82 5.84 -8.02
C PHE A 62 5.05 4.96 -9.26
N GLY A 63 4.41 5.27 -10.38
CA GLY A 63 4.54 4.51 -11.62
C GLY A 63 5.92 4.63 -12.27
N TYR A 64 6.16 3.80 -13.26
CA TYR A 64 7.41 3.78 -14.00
C TYR A 64 7.64 5.04 -14.82
N SER A 65 8.88 5.50 -14.90
CA SER A 65 9.25 6.63 -15.76
C SER A 65 9.23 6.25 -17.25
N PHE A 66 9.39 4.98 -17.56
CA PHE A 66 9.42 4.42 -18.91
C PHE A 66 8.05 3.94 -19.41
N TYR A 67 7.08 3.72 -18.51
CA TYR A 67 5.71 3.33 -18.83
C TYR A 67 4.74 4.32 -18.17
N PRO A 68 4.31 5.38 -18.90
CA PRO A 68 3.49 6.44 -18.34
C PRO A 68 2.12 5.98 -17.86
N TRP A 69 1.69 6.47 -16.69
CA TRP A 69 0.33 6.31 -16.21
C TRP A 69 -0.64 7.11 -17.10
N GLN A 70 -1.67 6.45 -17.62
CA GLN A 70 -2.60 7.05 -18.59
C GLN A 70 -4.01 7.30 -18.02
N GLN A 71 -4.36 6.69 -16.88
CA GLN A 71 -5.67 6.88 -16.28
C GLN A 71 -5.80 8.27 -15.63
N PRO A 72 -7.04 8.80 -15.48
CA PRO A 72 -7.24 10.17 -14.99
C PRO A 72 -6.94 10.33 -13.50
N GLN A 73 -7.19 9.29 -12.69
CA GLN A 73 -7.00 9.35 -11.24
C GLN A 73 -5.52 9.31 -10.88
N ALA A 74 -5.08 10.29 -10.09
CA ALA A 74 -3.71 10.32 -9.60
C ALA A 74 -3.46 9.23 -8.56
N MET A 75 -4.40 9.00 -7.64
CA MET A 75 -4.35 7.92 -6.64
C MET A 75 -5.14 6.71 -7.15
N ALA A 76 -4.41 5.71 -7.64
CA ALA A 76 -5.02 4.58 -8.34
C ALA A 76 -5.56 3.52 -7.39
N PRO A 77 -6.74 2.93 -7.67
CA PRO A 77 -7.20 1.72 -7.00
C PRO A 77 -6.31 0.52 -7.34
N GLY A 78 -6.24 -0.46 -6.41
CA GLY A 78 -5.41 -1.65 -6.56
C GLY A 78 -5.58 -2.39 -7.89
N PRO A 79 -6.80 -2.67 -8.35
CA PRO A 79 -7.01 -3.31 -9.66
C PRO A 79 -6.42 -2.54 -10.84
N ALA A 80 -6.53 -1.21 -10.85
CA ALA A 80 -5.94 -0.40 -11.91
C ALA A 80 -4.41 -0.40 -11.89
N ILE A 81 -3.80 -0.56 -10.71
CA ILE A 81 -2.35 -0.74 -10.61
C ILE A 81 -1.93 -2.11 -11.14
N LEU A 82 -2.72 -3.15 -10.88
CA LEU A 82 -2.46 -4.49 -11.44
C LEU A 82 -2.53 -4.45 -12.97
N GLU A 83 -3.59 -3.89 -13.54
CA GLU A 83 -3.73 -3.71 -14.99
C GLU A 83 -2.54 -2.94 -15.60
N TYR A 84 -2.08 -1.89 -14.90
CA TYR A 84 -0.90 -1.14 -15.31
C TYR A 84 0.38 -1.99 -15.29
N LEU A 85 0.56 -2.87 -14.29
CA LEU A 85 1.70 -3.77 -14.22
C LEU A 85 1.65 -4.86 -15.29
N ASP A 86 0.46 -5.43 -15.52
CA ASP A 86 0.22 -6.41 -16.59
C ASP A 86 0.52 -5.82 -17.97
N GLY A 87 0.03 -4.60 -18.23
CA GLY A 87 0.33 -3.88 -19.46
C GLY A 87 1.83 -3.62 -19.66
N ALA A 88 2.56 -3.30 -18.59
CA ALA A 88 4.02 -3.14 -18.67
C ALA A 88 4.72 -4.47 -18.96
N VAL A 89 4.30 -5.56 -18.34
CA VAL A 89 4.85 -6.91 -18.62
C VAL A 89 4.63 -7.32 -20.06
N GLU A 90 3.46 -7.05 -20.61
CA GLU A 90 3.10 -7.35 -22.01
C GLU A 90 3.89 -6.48 -22.98
N GLU A 91 3.88 -5.14 -22.81
CA GLU A 91 4.53 -4.21 -23.73
C GLU A 91 6.03 -4.45 -23.85
N PHE A 92 6.69 -4.83 -22.76
CA PHE A 92 8.13 -5.06 -22.76
C PHE A 92 8.54 -6.53 -22.87
N GLY A 93 7.60 -7.46 -23.10
CA GLY A 93 7.89 -8.89 -23.30
C GLY A 93 8.60 -9.54 -22.09
N ILE A 94 8.20 -9.18 -20.86
CA ILE A 94 8.83 -9.67 -19.63
C ILE A 94 8.25 -11.03 -19.20
N ALA A 95 7.05 -11.38 -19.64
CA ALA A 95 6.31 -12.57 -19.22
C ALA A 95 7.13 -13.85 -19.26
N ASP A 96 7.87 -14.08 -20.36
CA ASP A 96 8.69 -15.29 -20.57
C ASP A 96 9.87 -15.41 -19.59
N LYS A 97 10.19 -14.35 -18.88
CA LYS A 97 11.26 -14.33 -17.87
C LYS A 97 10.79 -14.70 -16.49
N ILE A 98 9.46 -14.72 -16.24
CA ILE A 98 8.88 -15.00 -14.93
C ILE A 98 8.71 -16.51 -14.74
N ARG A 99 9.14 -16.99 -13.60
CA ARG A 99 8.94 -18.37 -13.11
C ARG A 99 8.03 -18.31 -11.89
N PHE A 100 6.75 -18.50 -12.15
CA PHE A 100 5.73 -18.57 -11.10
C PHE A 100 5.85 -19.82 -10.25
N GLY A 101 5.21 -19.82 -9.07
CA GLY A 101 5.22 -20.93 -8.13
C GLY A 101 6.62 -21.28 -7.59
N THR A 102 7.58 -20.37 -7.71
CA THR A 102 8.98 -20.61 -7.36
C THR A 102 9.41 -19.74 -6.17
N ARG A 103 9.36 -20.31 -4.98
CA ARG A 103 9.73 -19.62 -3.73
C ARG A 103 11.23 -19.70 -3.49
N VAL A 104 11.88 -18.57 -3.30
CA VAL A 104 13.27 -18.49 -2.81
C VAL A 104 13.27 -18.81 -1.31
N GLU A 105 14.02 -19.84 -0.91
CA GLU A 105 14.14 -20.24 0.50
C GLU A 105 15.46 -19.81 1.14
N ARG A 106 16.53 -19.89 0.38
CA ARG A 106 17.88 -19.56 0.88
C ARG A 106 18.75 -19.07 -0.26
N MET A 107 19.60 -18.12 0.05
CA MET A 107 20.63 -17.62 -0.85
C MET A 107 21.96 -17.53 -0.11
N SER A 108 23.04 -17.84 -0.77
CA SER A 108 24.40 -17.75 -0.23
C SER A 108 25.37 -17.30 -1.34
N PHE A 109 26.31 -16.45 -0.96
CA PHE A 109 27.36 -15.98 -1.86
C PHE A 109 28.68 -16.68 -1.54
N SER A 110 29.34 -17.21 -2.55
CA SER A 110 30.71 -17.74 -2.46
C SER A 110 31.68 -16.67 -2.97
N THR A 111 32.52 -16.15 -2.08
CA THR A 111 33.56 -15.19 -2.48
C THR A 111 34.63 -15.84 -3.36
N ALA A 112 34.94 -17.12 -3.12
CA ALA A 112 35.92 -17.85 -3.90
C ALA A 112 35.50 -18.03 -5.35
N ASP A 113 34.20 -18.31 -5.59
CA ASP A 113 33.64 -18.55 -6.91
C ASP A 113 33.02 -17.28 -7.53
N SER A 114 32.91 -16.21 -6.74
CA SER A 114 32.17 -14.97 -7.10
C SER A 114 30.75 -15.25 -7.60
N LEU A 115 30.04 -16.16 -6.92
CA LEU A 115 28.78 -16.71 -7.38
C LEU A 115 27.76 -16.82 -6.26
N TRP A 116 26.51 -16.45 -6.57
CA TRP A 116 25.36 -16.75 -5.74
C TRP A 116 24.82 -18.14 -6.00
N THR A 117 24.51 -18.87 -4.93
CA THR A 117 23.70 -20.09 -4.99
C THR A 117 22.37 -19.81 -4.33
N VAL A 118 21.27 -20.00 -5.08
CA VAL A 118 19.90 -19.72 -4.62
C VAL A 118 19.09 -21.00 -4.64
N ARG A 119 18.69 -21.43 -3.45
CA ARG A 119 17.81 -22.60 -3.28
C ARG A 119 16.36 -22.13 -3.32
N THR A 120 15.58 -22.79 -4.15
CA THR A 120 14.17 -22.52 -4.34
C THR A 120 13.33 -23.77 -4.08
N ARG A 121 12.05 -23.55 -3.80
CA ARG A 121 11.03 -24.59 -3.71
C ARG A 121 9.90 -24.28 -4.68
N ASP A 122 9.53 -25.25 -5.46
CA ASP A 122 8.28 -25.24 -6.21
C ASP A 122 7.12 -25.35 -5.23
N VAL A 123 6.22 -24.37 -5.23
CA VAL A 123 5.14 -24.24 -4.24
C VAL A 123 4.09 -25.35 -4.38
N ALA A 124 3.81 -25.80 -5.60
CA ALA A 124 2.80 -26.80 -5.86
C ALA A 124 3.28 -28.23 -5.53
N THR A 125 4.54 -28.53 -5.90
CA THR A 125 5.07 -29.90 -5.79
C THR A 125 5.98 -30.11 -4.58
N GLY A 126 6.42 -29.04 -3.92
CA GLY A 126 7.39 -29.07 -2.84
C GLY A 126 8.84 -29.40 -3.28
N ARG A 127 9.07 -29.61 -4.58
CA ARG A 127 10.40 -29.93 -5.12
C ARG A 127 11.36 -28.77 -4.98
N THR A 128 12.60 -29.08 -4.58
CA THR A 128 13.65 -28.09 -4.48
C THR A 128 14.46 -28.01 -5.76
N HIS A 129 14.80 -26.80 -6.18
CA HIS A 129 15.70 -26.50 -7.27
C HIS A 129 16.82 -25.58 -6.81
N GLU A 130 17.92 -25.57 -7.53
CA GLU A 130 19.05 -24.71 -7.25
C GLU A 130 19.39 -23.90 -8.50
N TYR A 131 19.44 -22.57 -8.30
CA TYR A 131 19.92 -21.62 -9.28
C TYR A 131 21.28 -21.11 -8.86
N THR A 132 22.09 -20.74 -9.85
CA THR A 132 23.30 -19.95 -9.63
C THR A 132 23.23 -18.67 -10.44
N CYS A 133 23.76 -17.58 -9.90
CA CYS A 133 23.81 -16.31 -10.63
C CYS A 133 25.01 -15.46 -10.18
N ASN A 134 25.45 -14.56 -11.07
CA ASN A 134 26.50 -13.61 -10.74
C ASN A 134 25.95 -12.46 -9.86
N PHE A 135 24.69 -12.07 -10.08
CA PHE A 135 24.03 -11.02 -9.32
C PHE A 135 22.63 -11.46 -8.86
N PHE A 136 22.37 -11.35 -7.56
CA PHE A 136 21.04 -11.59 -6.97
C PHE A 136 20.36 -10.27 -6.66
N TRP A 137 19.15 -10.07 -7.20
CA TRP A 137 18.37 -8.85 -7.00
C TRP A 137 17.12 -9.14 -6.20
N GLY A 138 17.11 -8.71 -4.92
CA GLY A 138 15.97 -8.90 -4.02
C GLY A 138 14.87 -7.86 -4.26
N CYS A 139 13.76 -8.29 -4.85
CA CYS A 139 12.55 -7.49 -5.12
C CYS A 139 11.33 -8.05 -4.39
N MET A 140 11.53 -8.73 -3.26
CA MET A 140 10.53 -9.49 -2.51
C MET A 140 9.57 -8.64 -1.68
N GLY A 141 9.73 -7.30 -1.67
CA GLY A 141 8.95 -6.42 -0.82
C GLY A 141 9.28 -6.59 0.67
N TYR A 142 8.38 -6.15 1.54
CA TYR A 142 8.57 -6.19 3.00
C TYR A 142 7.40 -6.82 3.75
N TYR A 143 6.36 -7.25 3.06
CA TYR A 143 5.25 -7.98 3.69
C TYR A 143 5.56 -9.46 3.80
N ARG A 144 5.14 -10.05 4.92
CA ARG A 144 5.06 -11.50 5.06
C ARG A 144 3.74 -11.97 4.45
N TYR A 145 3.82 -12.79 3.39
CA TYR A 145 2.64 -13.18 2.61
C TYR A 145 1.79 -14.26 3.30
N ASP A 146 2.39 -15.03 4.19
CA ASP A 146 1.71 -16.17 4.86
C ASP A 146 0.75 -15.71 5.96
N ALA A 147 1.02 -14.58 6.61
CA ALA A 147 0.18 -14.04 7.67
C ALA A 147 0.44 -12.55 7.91
N GLY A 148 -0.61 -11.80 8.21
CA GLY A 148 -0.49 -10.45 8.77
C GLY A 148 -0.04 -10.51 10.24
N TYR A 149 0.54 -9.43 10.74
CA TYR A 149 0.83 -9.30 12.16
C TYR A 149 -0.45 -8.92 12.91
N THR A 150 -0.95 -9.82 13.72
CA THR A 150 -2.05 -9.54 14.65
C THR A 150 -1.47 -9.51 16.06
N PRO A 151 -1.59 -8.40 16.80
CA PRO A 151 -1.22 -8.34 18.21
C PRO A 151 -2.04 -9.34 19.03
N GLU A 152 -1.45 -9.84 20.11
CA GLU A 152 -2.21 -10.58 21.11
C GLU A 152 -3.05 -9.58 21.92
N PHE A 153 -4.37 -9.72 21.86
CA PHE A 153 -5.31 -8.94 22.66
C PHE A 153 -5.94 -9.85 23.71
N GLU A 154 -6.03 -9.36 24.94
CA GLU A 154 -6.69 -10.11 26.01
C GLU A 154 -8.15 -10.37 25.65
N GLY A 155 -8.59 -11.61 25.78
CA GLY A 155 -9.97 -12.02 25.55
C GLY A 155 -10.40 -12.10 24.09
N ILE A 156 -9.48 -12.02 23.13
CA ILE A 156 -9.81 -12.06 21.69
C ILE A 156 -10.60 -13.33 21.31
N GLU A 157 -10.36 -14.43 22.03
CA GLU A 157 -11.03 -15.71 21.85
C GLU A 157 -12.50 -15.71 22.33
N ARG A 158 -12.90 -14.70 23.09
CA ARG A 158 -14.28 -14.54 23.58
C ARG A 158 -15.21 -13.87 22.58
N PHE A 159 -14.63 -13.11 21.64
CA PHE A 159 -15.43 -12.35 20.69
C PHE A 159 -16.14 -13.29 19.73
N GLU A 160 -17.48 -13.18 19.68
CA GLU A 160 -18.34 -14.08 18.88
C GLU A 160 -18.44 -13.66 17.41
N GLY A 161 -18.02 -12.46 17.07
CA GLY A 161 -18.04 -11.95 15.69
C GLY A 161 -16.79 -12.34 14.89
N PRO A 162 -16.80 -12.11 13.56
CA PRO A 162 -15.64 -12.35 12.73
C PRO A 162 -14.52 -11.31 13.01
N ILE A 163 -13.28 -11.81 13.13
CA ILE A 163 -12.08 -10.99 13.23
C ILE A 163 -11.28 -11.16 11.94
N VAL A 164 -11.08 -10.07 11.22
CA VAL A 164 -10.46 -10.08 9.91
C VAL A 164 -9.19 -9.24 9.90
N HIS A 165 -8.07 -9.85 9.50
CA HIS A 165 -6.88 -9.08 9.15
C HIS A 165 -6.96 -8.67 7.67
N PRO A 166 -6.84 -7.36 7.31
CA PRO A 166 -7.03 -6.89 5.93
C PRO A 166 -6.13 -7.55 4.88
N GLN A 167 -4.96 -8.06 5.28
CA GLN A 167 -4.09 -8.82 4.38
C GLN A 167 -4.69 -10.15 3.93
N LEU A 168 -5.58 -10.71 4.72
CA LEU A 168 -6.25 -11.99 4.50
C LEU A 168 -7.75 -11.76 4.21
N TRP A 169 -8.06 -10.64 3.55
CA TRP A 169 -9.44 -10.32 3.20
C TRP A 169 -10.01 -11.38 2.25
N ASP A 170 -11.18 -11.90 2.63
CA ASP A 170 -11.96 -12.84 1.83
C ASP A 170 -13.17 -12.10 1.24
N ASP A 171 -13.47 -12.34 -0.02
CA ASP A 171 -14.59 -11.71 -0.71
C ASP A 171 -15.96 -12.16 -0.14
N ASP A 172 -15.98 -13.28 0.61
CA ASP A 172 -17.18 -13.79 1.28
C ASP A 172 -17.47 -13.11 2.63
N ILE A 173 -16.65 -12.16 3.07
CA ILE A 173 -16.87 -11.43 4.32
C ILE A 173 -18.08 -10.50 4.18
N ASP A 174 -19.17 -10.90 4.85
CA ASP A 174 -20.40 -10.12 4.92
C ASP A 174 -20.35 -9.12 6.07
N TYR A 175 -20.23 -7.84 5.73
CA TYR A 175 -20.31 -6.70 6.65
C TYR A 175 -21.50 -5.76 6.38
N ALA A 176 -22.40 -6.16 5.45
CA ALA A 176 -23.58 -5.38 5.12
C ALA A 176 -24.49 -5.25 6.34
N ASP A 177 -24.96 -4.02 6.57
CA ASP A 177 -25.84 -3.68 7.69
C ASP A 177 -25.30 -4.04 9.09
N LYS A 178 -23.99 -4.27 9.22
CA LYS A 178 -23.33 -4.58 10.49
C LYS A 178 -22.60 -3.37 11.07
N ARG A 179 -22.45 -3.37 12.38
CA ARG A 179 -21.52 -2.46 13.07
C ARG A 179 -20.12 -3.05 12.97
N VAL A 180 -19.17 -2.26 12.50
CA VAL A 180 -17.80 -2.70 12.24
C VAL A 180 -16.82 -1.84 13.03
N ILE A 181 -15.91 -2.48 13.77
CA ILE A 181 -14.80 -1.79 14.43
C ILE A 181 -13.54 -2.00 13.59
N VAL A 182 -12.97 -0.92 13.08
CA VAL A 182 -11.69 -0.94 12.36
C VAL A 182 -10.59 -0.45 13.29
N ILE A 183 -9.71 -1.36 13.69
CA ILE A 183 -8.60 -1.08 14.61
C ILE A 183 -7.39 -0.57 13.83
N GLY A 184 -7.06 0.70 14.01
CA GLY A 184 -5.91 1.35 13.40
C GLY A 184 -6.20 2.72 12.81
N SER A 185 -5.13 3.46 12.46
CA SER A 185 -5.18 4.78 11.83
C SER A 185 -4.17 4.93 10.68
N GLY A 186 -3.66 3.82 10.17
CA GLY A 186 -2.72 3.78 9.05
C GLY A 186 -3.42 3.80 7.69
N ALA A 187 -2.62 3.70 6.61
CA ALA A 187 -3.11 3.74 5.22
C ALA A 187 -4.25 2.74 4.96
N THR A 188 -4.16 1.53 5.51
CA THR A 188 -5.21 0.53 5.38
C THR A 188 -6.52 0.99 6.01
N ALA A 189 -6.50 1.51 7.24
CA ALA A 189 -7.71 1.94 7.94
C ALA A 189 -8.37 3.14 7.24
N VAL A 190 -7.58 4.17 6.87
CA VAL A 190 -8.11 5.37 6.18
C VAL A 190 -8.61 5.09 4.77
N THR A 191 -8.29 3.92 4.22
CA THR A 191 -8.78 3.43 2.93
C THR A 191 -10.03 2.56 3.09
N LEU A 192 -9.97 1.61 4.03
CA LEU A 192 -11.02 0.64 4.28
C LEU A 192 -12.30 1.29 4.82
N VAL A 193 -12.14 2.21 5.80
CA VAL A 193 -13.26 2.85 6.49
C VAL A 193 -14.20 3.57 5.52
N PRO A 194 -13.76 4.51 4.67
CA PRO A 194 -14.68 5.15 3.73
C PRO A 194 -15.26 4.17 2.71
N ALA A 195 -14.49 3.18 2.25
CA ALA A 195 -14.96 2.20 1.27
C ALA A 195 -16.09 1.30 1.79
N MET A 196 -16.09 1.00 3.09
CA MET A 196 -17.13 0.18 3.72
C MET A 196 -18.34 1.00 4.19
N SER A 197 -18.22 2.32 4.30
CA SER A 197 -19.20 3.19 4.97
C SER A 197 -20.57 3.26 4.29
N ASP A 198 -20.67 2.86 3.03
CA ASP A 198 -21.95 2.83 2.30
C ASP A 198 -22.69 1.48 2.45
N THR A 199 -21.99 0.46 2.93
CA THR A 199 -22.50 -0.91 3.03
C THR A 199 -22.73 -1.31 4.49
N ALA A 200 -21.82 -0.94 5.40
CA ALA A 200 -21.96 -1.20 6.83
C ALA A 200 -23.03 -0.30 7.44
N ALA A 201 -23.72 -0.78 8.47
CA ALA A 201 -24.67 0.05 9.25
C ALA A 201 -23.97 1.22 9.94
N HIS A 202 -22.80 0.98 10.51
CA HIS A 202 -21.96 1.98 11.14
C HIS A 202 -20.53 1.47 11.30
N ILE A 203 -19.54 2.37 11.17
CA ILE A 203 -18.14 2.02 11.36
C ILE A 203 -17.55 2.81 12.52
N ILE A 204 -16.88 2.12 13.42
CA ILE A 204 -16.08 2.75 14.48
C ILE A 204 -14.61 2.59 14.10
N MET A 205 -13.93 3.70 13.82
CA MET A 205 -12.49 3.71 13.62
C MET A 205 -11.80 3.90 14.97
N LEU A 206 -11.30 2.80 15.54
CA LEU A 206 -10.59 2.77 16.82
C LEU A 206 -9.10 2.92 16.61
N GLN A 207 -8.51 3.96 17.15
CA GLN A 207 -7.07 4.21 17.08
C GLN A 207 -6.46 4.41 18.48
N ARG A 208 -5.25 3.89 18.67
CA ARG A 208 -4.48 4.12 19.89
C ARG A 208 -3.96 5.54 20.00
N SER A 209 -3.54 6.10 18.87
CA SER A 209 -3.03 7.45 18.74
C SER A 209 -3.33 8.01 17.36
N PRO A 210 -3.54 9.33 17.21
CA PRO A 210 -3.81 9.96 15.94
C PRO A 210 -2.67 9.80 14.93
N SER A 211 -3.03 9.81 13.63
CA SER A 211 -2.11 9.97 12.49
C SER A 211 -2.39 11.28 11.76
N TYR A 212 -1.39 11.83 11.06
CA TYR A 212 -1.65 12.91 10.12
C TYR A 212 -2.40 12.37 8.91
N ILE A 213 -3.51 13.02 8.57
CA ILE A 213 -4.32 12.69 7.40
C ILE A 213 -4.49 13.94 6.56
N LEU A 214 -4.13 13.85 5.29
CA LEU A 214 -4.20 14.94 4.32
C LEU A 214 -5.19 14.59 3.21
N SER A 215 -6.18 15.44 3.01
CA SER A 215 -7.03 15.36 1.80
C SER A 215 -6.28 15.93 0.61
N VAL A 216 -6.22 15.16 -0.46
CA VAL A 216 -5.61 15.56 -1.74
C VAL A 216 -6.63 15.38 -2.87
N PRO A 217 -6.67 16.30 -3.85
CA PRO A 217 -7.58 16.16 -4.97
C PRO A 217 -7.15 15.01 -5.88
N GLN A 218 -8.11 14.20 -6.32
CA GLN A 218 -7.91 13.13 -7.31
C GLN A 218 -7.59 13.67 -8.69
N ASP A 219 -8.18 14.79 -9.04
CA ASP A 219 -8.06 15.45 -10.33
C ASP A 219 -7.35 16.81 -10.16
N ASP A 220 -6.14 16.89 -10.69
CA ASP A 220 -5.36 18.12 -10.66
C ASP A 220 -5.65 18.95 -11.93
N PRO A 221 -6.21 20.18 -11.79
CA PRO A 221 -6.51 21.03 -12.93
C PRO A 221 -5.30 21.35 -13.82
N ILE A 222 -4.10 21.46 -13.24
CA ILE A 222 -2.85 21.74 -13.98
C ILE A 222 -2.50 20.53 -14.85
N ASP A 223 -2.62 19.34 -14.31
CA ASP A 223 -2.35 18.08 -15.05
C ASP A 223 -3.32 17.93 -16.21
N ARG A 224 -4.60 18.24 -16.00
CA ARG A 224 -5.63 18.22 -17.03
C ARG A 224 -5.32 19.21 -18.17
N VAL A 225 -4.91 20.44 -17.83
CA VAL A 225 -4.53 21.45 -18.84
C VAL A 225 -3.30 21.00 -19.61
N LEU A 226 -2.27 20.49 -18.92
CA LEU A 226 -1.04 20.00 -19.57
C LEU A 226 -1.34 18.83 -20.53
N LYS A 227 -2.19 17.88 -20.13
CA LYS A 227 -2.62 16.75 -20.97
C LYS A 227 -3.38 17.26 -22.21
N ARG A 228 -4.29 18.21 -22.02
CA ARG A 228 -5.07 18.78 -23.13
C ARG A 228 -4.21 19.53 -24.15
N LEU A 229 -3.19 20.26 -23.71
CA LEU A 229 -2.33 21.07 -24.58
C LEU A 229 -1.24 20.26 -25.27
N LEU A 230 -0.63 19.31 -24.59
CA LEU A 230 0.57 18.61 -25.05
C LEU A 230 0.32 17.15 -25.43
N GLY A 231 -0.86 16.62 -25.11
CA GLY A 231 -1.18 15.20 -25.21
C GLY A 231 -0.52 14.38 -24.08
N GLU A 232 -0.99 13.16 -23.87
CA GLU A 232 -0.61 12.27 -22.76
C GLU A 232 0.91 12.04 -22.68
N LYS A 233 1.55 11.64 -23.79
CA LYS A 233 2.96 11.26 -23.81
C LYS A 233 3.90 12.44 -23.52
N ARG A 234 3.61 13.65 -24.03
CA ARG A 234 4.48 14.82 -23.86
C ARG A 234 4.26 15.52 -22.52
N SER A 235 3.05 15.46 -21.99
CA SER A 235 2.74 16.07 -20.68
C SER A 235 3.29 15.25 -19.50
N PHE A 236 3.40 13.93 -19.64
CA PHE A 236 3.79 13.03 -18.55
C PHE A 236 5.11 13.44 -17.85
N PRO A 237 6.24 13.67 -18.52
CA PRO A 237 7.47 14.05 -17.84
C PRO A 237 7.36 15.40 -17.10
N LEU A 238 6.54 16.33 -17.58
CA LEU A 238 6.30 17.61 -16.93
C LEU A 238 5.44 17.43 -15.67
N ILE A 239 4.37 16.68 -15.79
CA ILE A 239 3.48 16.33 -14.67
C ILE A 239 4.27 15.58 -13.59
N ARG A 240 5.02 14.53 -13.97
CA ARG A 240 5.89 13.80 -13.05
C ARG A 240 6.87 14.72 -12.33
N ARG A 241 7.54 15.62 -13.04
CA ARG A 241 8.48 16.58 -12.44
C ARG A 241 7.76 17.53 -11.48
N LYS A 242 6.56 18.02 -11.84
CA LYS A 242 5.72 18.85 -10.96
C LYS A 242 5.41 18.11 -9.64
N HIS A 243 4.94 16.86 -9.71
CA HIS A 243 4.61 16.07 -8.52
C HIS A 243 5.84 15.79 -7.64
N ILE A 244 6.98 15.44 -8.24
CA ILE A 244 8.25 15.25 -7.52
C ILE A 244 8.66 16.53 -6.79
N LEU A 245 8.64 17.67 -7.48
CA LEU A 245 9.03 18.96 -6.88
C LEU A 245 8.06 19.36 -5.76
N PHE A 246 6.76 19.21 -5.97
CA PHE A 246 5.75 19.53 -4.97
C PHE A 246 5.91 18.67 -3.72
N SER A 247 6.02 17.35 -3.87
CA SER A 247 6.22 16.42 -2.75
C SER A 247 7.52 16.71 -2.00
N THR A 248 8.60 16.99 -2.75
CA THR A 248 9.89 17.37 -2.16
C THR A 248 9.78 18.66 -1.36
N MET A 249 9.14 19.70 -1.92
CA MET A 249 8.94 20.97 -1.23
C MET A 249 8.07 20.81 0.02
N LEU A 250 7.01 20.03 -0.06
CA LEU A 250 6.14 19.75 1.10
C LEU A 250 6.91 19.04 2.22
N TYR A 251 7.72 18.05 1.87
CA TYR A 251 8.60 17.36 2.81
C TYR A 251 9.63 18.32 3.43
N GLN A 252 10.36 19.08 2.63
CA GLN A 252 11.37 20.05 3.12
C GLN A 252 10.74 21.13 3.99
N PHE A 253 9.56 21.61 3.63
CA PHE A 253 8.80 22.54 4.47
C PHE A 253 8.45 21.91 5.83
N ALA A 254 7.98 20.68 5.84
CA ALA A 254 7.63 19.96 7.07
C ALA A 254 8.88 19.75 7.97
N GLN A 255 10.01 19.37 7.38
CA GLN A 255 11.27 19.22 8.12
C GLN A 255 11.82 20.55 8.67
N ARG A 256 11.73 21.61 7.88
CA ARG A 256 12.28 22.93 8.28
C ARG A 256 11.37 23.69 9.24
N PHE A 257 10.05 23.50 9.15
CA PHE A 257 9.05 24.23 9.91
C PHE A 257 7.97 23.30 10.47
N PRO A 258 8.33 22.34 11.34
CA PRO A 258 7.42 21.27 11.77
C PRO A 258 6.13 21.79 12.42
N GLU A 259 6.20 22.82 13.26
CA GLU A 259 5.02 23.39 13.91
C GLU A 259 4.08 24.14 12.95
N ARG A 260 4.63 24.72 11.86
CA ARG A 260 3.80 25.32 10.82
C ARG A 260 3.13 24.25 9.95
N ALA A 261 3.87 23.20 9.61
CA ALA A 261 3.35 22.06 8.87
C ALA A 261 2.25 21.35 9.68
N LYS A 262 2.47 21.13 10.98
CA LYS A 262 1.47 20.57 11.90
C LYS A 262 0.18 21.38 11.89
N ARG A 263 0.29 22.72 12.04
CA ARG A 263 -0.89 23.61 11.98
C ARG A 263 -1.59 23.57 10.62
N PHE A 264 -0.83 23.46 9.53
CA PHE A 264 -1.39 23.35 8.19
C PHE A 264 -2.21 22.06 8.02
N TYR A 265 -1.65 20.89 8.39
CA TYR A 265 -2.35 19.61 8.27
C TYR A 265 -3.60 19.54 9.18
N ILE A 266 -3.46 19.91 10.45
CA ILE A 266 -4.60 19.93 11.39
C ILE A 266 -5.66 20.96 10.95
N GLY A 267 -5.24 22.11 10.41
CA GLY A 267 -6.13 23.11 9.84
C GLY A 267 -6.96 22.58 8.67
N GLY A 268 -6.38 21.73 7.82
CA GLY A 268 -7.08 21.05 6.74
C GLY A 268 -8.19 20.12 7.26
N VAL A 269 -7.87 19.31 8.26
CA VAL A 269 -8.86 18.41 8.92
C VAL A 269 -9.98 19.22 9.57
N ARG A 270 -9.63 20.30 10.29
CA ARG A 270 -10.62 21.18 10.95
C ARG A 270 -11.57 21.82 9.94
N LYS A 271 -11.07 22.19 8.77
CA LYS A 271 -11.91 22.71 7.68
C LYS A 271 -12.83 21.62 7.11
N ALA A 272 -12.35 20.39 6.99
CA ALA A 272 -13.12 19.28 6.43
C ALA A 272 -14.24 18.80 7.35
N LEU A 273 -13.98 18.70 8.68
CA LEU A 273 -14.95 18.17 9.65
C LEU A 273 -15.85 19.25 10.27
N GLY A 274 -15.45 20.52 10.19
CA GLY A 274 -16.24 21.65 10.74
C GLY A 274 -16.14 21.82 12.26
N PRO A 275 -16.89 22.79 12.81
CA PRO A 275 -16.93 23.03 14.25
C PRO A 275 -17.69 21.91 14.96
N GLY A 276 -17.26 21.59 16.18
CA GLY A 276 -17.93 20.59 17.04
C GLY A 276 -17.27 19.20 17.04
N PHE A 277 -16.35 18.93 16.13
CA PHE A 277 -15.56 17.70 16.16
C PHE A 277 -14.30 17.87 17.01
N ASP A 278 -13.98 16.89 17.86
CA ASP A 278 -12.80 16.93 18.73
C ASP A 278 -11.50 16.59 17.94
N ILE A 279 -11.01 17.59 17.20
CA ILE A 279 -9.80 17.48 16.40
C ILE A 279 -8.57 17.22 17.28
N GLU A 280 -8.53 17.80 18.48
CA GLU A 280 -7.38 17.69 19.37
C GLU A 280 -7.21 16.23 19.84
N LYS A 281 -8.30 15.55 20.14
CA LYS A 281 -8.30 14.14 20.54
C LYS A 281 -8.00 13.19 19.39
N HIS A 282 -8.61 13.42 18.21
CA HIS A 282 -8.65 12.40 17.15
C HIS A 282 -7.69 12.63 16.00
N PHE A 283 -7.19 13.87 15.78
CA PHE A 283 -6.37 14.22 14.61
C PHE A 283 -5.12 15.05 14.94
N ARG A 284 -4.71 15.08 16.22
CA ARG A 284 -3.47 15.76 16.61
C ARG A 284 -2.40 14.77 17.08
N PRO A 285 -1.54 14.28 16.16
CA PRO A 285 -0.41 13.43 16.52
C PRO A 285 0.56 14.11 17.46
N SER A 286 1.20 13.31 18.34
CA SER A 286 2.24 13.78 19.26
C SER A 286 3.60 13.98 18.57
N TYR A 287 3.81 13.34 17.42
CA TYR A 287 5.05 13.39 16.64
C TYR A 287 5.04 14.52 15.59
N ALA A 288 6.20 14.88 15.09
CA ALA A 288 6.31 15.86 14.01
C ALA A 288 5.91 15.25 12.64
N PRO A 289 5.38 16.05 11.70
CA PRO A 289 5.06 15.53 10.36
C PRO A 289 6.26 14.84 9.71
N TRP A 290 6.04 13.64 9.17
CA TRP A 290 7.02 12.76 8.53
C TRP A 290 7.99 12.02 9.47
N ASP A 291 7.95 12.25 10.79
CA ASP A 291 8.67 11.36 11.73
C ASP A 291 8.06 9.96 11.77
N GLN A 292 6.75 9.92 11.55
CA GLN A 292 5.99 8.70 11.36
C GLN A 292 5.10 8.89 10.11
N ARG A 293 4.05 8.08 9.97
CA ARG A 293 3.17 8.08 8.80
C ARG A 293 2.35 9.36 8.68
N LEU A 294 2.25 9.85 7.46
CA LEU A 294 1.25 10.79 6.98
C LEU A 294 0.42 10.05 5.92
N CYS A 295 -0.89 9.93 6.14
CA CYS A 295 -1.80 9.25 5.22
C CYS A 295 -2.46 10.27 4.30
N MET A 296 -2.63 9.92 3.04
CA MET A 296 -3.36 10.74 2.07
C MET A 296 -4.70 10.10 1.75
N VAL A 297 -5.75 10.91 1.69
CA VAL A 297 -7.10 10.48 1.31
C VAL A 297 -7.59 11.30 0.12
N PRO A 298 -8.11 10.64 -0.93
CA PRO A 298 -8.59 11.33 -2.11
C PRO A 298 -9.87 12.09 -1.82
N ASP A 299 -9.91 13.35 -2.22
CA ASP A 299 -11.08 14.25 -2.11
C ASP A 299 -11.71 14.31 -0.71
N GLY A 300 -10.98 13.82 0.33
CA GLY A 300 -11.43 13.82 1.71
C GLY A 300 -12.53 12.81 2.04
N ASP A 301 -12.61 11.72 1.34
CA ASP A 301 -13.63 10.66 1.47
C ASP A 301 -13.84 10.19 2.91
N LEU A 302 -12.77 9.98 3.69
CA LEU A 302 -12.86 9.64 5.11
C LEU A 302 -13.57 10.75 5.92
N PHE A 303 -13.23 12.00 5.66
CA PHE A 303 -13.84 13.13 6.38
C PHE A 303 -15.32 13.28 6.01
N GLU A 304 -15.68 12.98 4.78
CA GLU A 304 -17.07 12.97 4.36
C GLU A 304 -17.88 11.88 5.06
N ALA A 305 -17.35 10.65 5.13
CA ALA A 305 -17.97 9.55 5.85
C ALA A 305 -18.21 9.88 7.35
N ILE A 306 -17.22 10.52 7.99
CA ILE A 306 -17.36 11.00 9.38
C ILE A 306 -18.45 12.08 9.48
N ARG A 307 -18.44 13.08 8.61
CA ARG A 307 -19.42 14.18 8.60
C ARG A 307 -20.85 13.71 8.36
N LEU A 308 -21.02 12.67 7.55
CA LEU A 308 -22.33 12.04 7.29
C LEU A 308 -22.81 11.16 8.45
N GLY A 309 -22.01 11.01 9.52
CA GLY A 309 -22.36 10.18 10.67
C GLY A 309 -22.26 8.67 10.43
N LYS A 310 -21.73 8.24 9.31
CA LYS A 310 -21.50 6.83 8.97
C LYS A 310 -20.30 6.23 9.72
N VAL A 311 -19.37 7.08 10.12
CA VAL A 311 -18.14 6.72 10.80
C VAL A 311 -17.99 7.52 12.09
N SER A 312 -17.69 6.82 13.18
CA SER A 312 -17.28 7.41 14.46
C SER A 312 -15.79 7.17 14.70
N MET A 313 -15.13 8.16 15.33
CA MET A 313 -13.73 8.07 15.73
C MET A 313 -13.62 7.83 17.22
N VAL A 314 -12.86 6.82 17.61
CA VAL A 314 -12.48 6.55 18.98
C VAL A 314 -10.96 6.54 19.11
N THR A 315 -10.44 7.32 20.06
CA THR A 315 -8.99 7.35 20.36
C THR A 315 -8.78 6.91 21.78
N ASP A 316 -8.42 5.64 21.94
CA ASP A 316 -8.18 5.00 23.22
C ASP A 316 -7.38 3.70 23.06
N HIS A 317 -6.96 3.12 24.18
CA HIS A 317 -6.30 1.84 24.22
C HIS A 317 -7.33 0.72 24.44
N ILE A 318 -7.14 -0.36 23.70
CA ILE A 318 -7.85 -1.60 23.96
C ILE A 318 -7.39 -2.15 25.30
N ASP A 319 -8.35 -2.50 26.16
CA ASP A 319 -8.10 -3.25 27.39
C ASP A 319 -8.27 -4.75 27.12
N SER A 320 -9.46 -5.16 26.69
CA SER A 320 -9.74 -6.55 26.35
C SER A 320 -10.87 -6.66 25.32
N PHE A 321 -11.00 -7.84 24.69
CA PHE A 321 -12.17 -8.19 23.91
C PHE A 321 -13.24 -8.80 24.82
N THR A 322 -14.51 -8.48 24.53
CA THR A 322 -15.69 -9.06 25.15
C THR A 322 -16.38 -10.00 24.15
N GLU A 323 -17.45 -10.65 24.55
CA GLU A 323 -18.27 -11.49 23.65
C GLU A 323 -18.84 -10.69 22.47
N ARG A 324 -19.15 -9.41 22.68
CA ARG A 324 -19.87 -8.56 21.71
C ARG A 324 -19.06 -7.37 21.19
N GLY A 325 -17.86 -7.15 21.69
CA GLY A 325 -17.12 -5.96 21.31
C GLY A 325 -15.74 -5.82 21.94
N ILE A 326 -15.36 -4.57 22.21
CA ILE A 326 -14.05 -4.21 22.73
C ILE A 326 -14.19 -3.29 23.93
N ALA A 327 -13.70 -3.72 25.09
CA ALA A 327 -13.54 -2.87 26.27
C ALA A 327 -12.29 -1.99 26.13
N LEU A 328 -12.43 -0.72 26.45
CA LEU A 328 -11.38 0.28 26.39
C LEU A 328 -10.85 0.61 27.79
N ARG A 329 -9.62 1.10 27.87
CA ARG A 329 -9.04 1.53 29.16
C ARG A 329 -9.76 2.69 29.84
N SER A 330 -10.52 3.49 29.10
CA SER A 330 -11.40 4.51 29.65
C SER A 330 -12.58 3.94 30.44
N GLY A 331 -12.88 2.66 30.29
CA GLY A 331 -14.08 2.01 30.81
C GLY A 331 -15.27 2.01 29.85
N GLU A 332 -15.11 2.60 28.65
CA GLU A 332 -16.10 2.51 27.57
C GLU A 332 -16.02 1.13 26.91
N GLU A 333 -17.17 0.59 26.49
CA GLU A 333 -17.25 -0.62 25.67
C GLU A 333 -17.83 -0.28 24.30
N LEU A 334 -17.15 -0.76 23.25
CA LEU A 334 -17.57 -0.62 21.87
C LEU A 334 -18.20 -1.94 21.41
N GLU A 335 -19.49 -1.90 21.08
CA GLU A 335 -20.23 -3.03 20.53
C GLU A 335 -20.48 -2.88 19.02
#